data_cf88c6279df26ff61d7aaa4945041fe7
#
_entry.id   cf88c6279df26ff61d7aaa4945041fe7
#
_cell.length_a   1.000
_cell.length_b   1.000
_cell.length_c   1.000
_cell.angle_alpha   90.00
_cell.angle_beta   90.00
_cell.angle_gamma   90.00
#
_symmetry.space_group_name_H-M   'P 1'
#
loop_
_entity.id
_entity.type
_entity.pdbx_description
1 polymer ?
#
loop_
_entity_poly.entity_id
_entity_poly.type
_entity_poly.pdbx_seq_one_letter_code
_entity_poly.pdbx_strand_id
1 'polypeptide(L)'
;MPILSLSAKPLPRLPAKQGLSRLSRVRNLVFTTSRIRMTMLTPQDRPGNESGSRPLYLGIDFGTSGARYALIDKQGAIHSEGKRTYPAVGQGTNWAGSWREALFQLLSDIPSVHRQSISSISIDGTSATTLIIDRTNGELLAGPFLYNESFPDALPMVKSIAPANHTVCSGSSTLCKLVSWWNKHYSNGNDDSAILMHQSDWLLWLLHGTYGVSDYNNTLKVGYDPEIESYPSWLMSQPYSHMLPSSVRAPGVPIGPIKEDVRSQYGFSNDCVVCTGTTDSIAAFLAARTTDPGKAVSSTSIDQPYVSNCLKKLSTL
;
A
#
# COMPACT_ATOMS: atom_id res chain seq x y z
N MET A 1 -30.49 -49.41 27.31
CA MET A 1 -29.96 -49.52 28.68
C MET A 1 -28.74 -50.41 28.67
N PRO A 2 -27.53 -50.06 29.24
CA PRO A 2 -27.35 -49.34 30.49
C PRO A 2 -26.45 -48.11 30.36
N ILE A 3 -26.56 -47.25 31.37
CA ILE A 3 -25.85 -46.03 31.68
C ILE A 3 -24.45 -46.39 32.20
N LEU A 4 -23.38 -45.78 31.64
CA LEU A 4 -22.04 -45.80 32.23
C LEU A 4 -21.70 -44.40 32.77
N SER A 5 -21.62 -44.36 34.12
CA SER A 5 -21.15 -43.22 34.88
C SER A 5 -19.61 -43.11 34.76
N LEU A 6 -19.08 -41.96 34.43
CA LEU A 6 -17.63 -41.65 34.52
C LEU A 6 -17.38 -40.80 35.75
N SER A 7 -16.67 -41.43 36.71
CA SER A 7 -16.14 -40.87 37.94
C SER A 7 -14.94 -39.97 37.61
N ALA A 8 -14.97 -38.71 38.07
CA ALA A 8 -13.85 -37.77 38.02
C ALA A 8 -12.87 -38.05 39.17
N LYS A 9 -11.59 -38.24 38.85
CA LYS A 9 -10.48 -38.25 39.81
C LYS A 9 -9.93 -36.84 40.02
N PRO A 10 -9.59 -36.42 41.24
CA PRO A 10 -9.05 -35.11 41.55
C PRO A 10 -7.56 -35.01 41.21
N LEU A 11 -7.17 -33.83 40.70
CA LEU A 11 -5.78 -33.43 40.43
C LEU A 11 -4.97 -33.22 41.72
N PRO A 12 -3.67 -33.56 41.74
CA PRO A 12 -2.81 -33.35 42.90
C PRO A 12 -2.41 -31.88 43.10
N ARG A 13 -2.40 -31.45 44.37
CA ARG A 13 -1.92 -30.12 44.82
C ARG A 13 -0.43 -30.01 44.70
N LEU A 14 0.06 -28.89 44.13
CA LEU A 14 1.46 -28.47 44.15
C LEU A 14 1.86 -27.90 45.51
N PRO A 15 3.08 -28.16 46.01
CA PRO A 15 3.60 -27.58 47.27
C PRO A 15 4.09 -26.15 47.08
N ALA A 16 3.95 -25.38 48.17
CA ALA A 16 4.34 -23.99 48.27
C ALA A 16 5.84 -23.77 48.58
N LYS A 17 6.39 -22.78 47.98
CA LYS A 17 7.54 -21.88 48.39
C LYS A 17 8.89 -22.51 48.68
N GLN A 18 9.90 -22.11 47.89
CA GLN A 18 11.18 -21.56 48.40
C GLN A 18 11.95 -20.87 47.30
N GLY A 19 12.51 -19.67 47.59
CA GLY A 19 13.78 -19.18 47.06
C GLY A 19 13.73 -18.17 45.93
N LEU A 20 13.77 -16.90 46.30
CA LEU A 20 14.22 -15.75 45.49
C LEU A 20 15.63 -16.01 44.91
N SER A 21 15.79 -15.83 43.60
CA SER A 21 16.84 -15.01 42.96
C SER A 21 17.08 -15.44 41.51
N ARG A 22 16.59 -14.69 40.61
CA ARG A 22 17.20 -14.21 39.34
C ARG A 22 16.14 -13.53 38.51
N LEU A 23 16.08 -12.22 38.64
CA LEU A 23 15.45 -11.34 37.68
C LEU A 23 16.15 -11.51 36.32
N SER A 24 15.65 -12.37 35.47
CA SER A 24 15.94 -12.30 34.04
C SER A 24 15.15 -11.11 33.50
N ARG A 25 15.89 -10.10 33.04
CA ARG A 25 15.39 -8.89 32.39
C ARG A 25 14.44 -9.28 31.25
N VAL A 26 13.17 -9.13 31.48
CA VAL A 26 12.22 -8.88 30.38
C VAL A 26 12.66 -7.51 29.85
N ARG A 27 13.35 -7.51 28.72
CA ARG A 27 13.56 -6.30 27.94
C ARG A 27 12.17 -5.86 27.48
N ASN A 28 11.62 -4.86 28.16
CA ASN A 28 10.61 -4.02 27.60
C ASN A 28 11.19 -3.52 26.26
N LEU A 29 10.66 -4.00 25.15
CA LEU A 29 10.79 -3.32 23.88
C LEU A 29 10.06 -1.98 24.06
N VAL A 30 10.80 -1.00 24.50
CA VAL A 30 10.43 0.39 24.34
C VAL A 30 10.50 0.62 22.83
N PHE A 31 9.34 0.61 22.17
CA PHE A 31 9.23 1.19 20.84
C PHE A 31 9.64 2.66 20.99
N THR A 32 10.88 2.95 20.70
CA THR A 32 11.31 4.30 20.41
C THR A 32 10.53 4.69 19.16
N THR A 33 9.47 5.44 19.39
CA THR A 33 8.83 6.22 18.34
C THR A 33 9.91 7.16 17.81
N SER A 34 10.68 6.69 16.81
CA SER A 34 11.35 7.59 15.90
C SER A 34 10.23 8.48 15.38
N ARG A 35 10.24 9.74 15.80
CA ARG A 35 9.39 10.76 15.26
C ARG A 35 9.62 10.70 13.74
N ILE A 36 8.71 10.09 13.01
CA ILE A 36 8.52 10.37 11.60
C ILE A 36 8.12 11.83 11.59
N ARG A 37 9.14 12.67 11.57
CA ARG A 37 8.98 14.08 11.28
C ARG A 37 8.64 14.08 9.81
N MET A 38 7.35 14.07 9.50
CA MET A 38 6.82 14.42 8.21
C MET A 38 7.28 15.85 7.96
N THR A 39 8.52 15.98 7.52
CA THR A 39 9.04 17.24 7.01
C THR A 39 8.35 17.36 5.66
N MET A 40 7.18 18.00 5.66
CA MET A 40 6.74 18.66 4.44
C MET A 40 7.91 19.56 4.08
N LEU A 41 8.67 19.20 3.05
CA LEU A 41 9.61 20.12 2.42
C LEU A 41 8.74 21.26 1.90
N THR A 42 8.63 22.29 2.72
CA THR A 42 8.16 23.57 2.24
C THR A 42 9.12 23.95 1.13
N PRO A 43 8.63 24.24 -0.08
CA PRO A 43 9.46 24.95 -1.05
C PRO A 43 10.01 26.16 -0.31
N GLN A 44 11.32 26.29 -0.26
CA GLN A 44 11.96 27.47 0.34
C GLN A 44 11.29 28.69 -0.27
N ASP A 45 10.83 29.58 0.59
CA ASP A 45 10.30 30.88 0.22
C ASP A 45 11.29 31.57 -0.75
N ARG A 46 11.02 31.47 -2.05
CA ARG A 46 11.67 32.31 -3.04
C ARG A 46 10.93 33.65 -2.98
N PRO A 47 11.62 34.75 -2.69
CA PRO A 47 10.98 36.04 -2.73
C PRO A 47 10.66 36.39 -4.19
N GLY A 48 9.41 36.67 -4.50
CA GLY A 48 8.99 37.40 -5.69
C GLY A 48 8.17 36.63 -6.71
N ASN A 49 6.86 36.56 -6.51
CA ASN A 49 5.84 37.01 -7.48
C ASN A 49 4.45 36.90 -6.81
N GLU A 50 3.87 37.98 -6.41
CA GLU A 50 2.54 38.07 -5.75
C GLU A 50 1.35 37.85 -6.70
N SER A 51 1.55 37.19 -7.85
CA SER A 51 0.45 36.75 -8.73
C SER A 51 0.26 35.24 -8.79
N GLY A 52 0.92 34.48 -7.92
CA GLY A 52 0.85 33.01 -7.90
C GLY A 52 -0.44 32.50 -7.28
N SER A 53 -1.25 31.74 -8.02
CA SER A 53 -2.35 30.93 -7.49
C SER A 53 -1.84 30.03 -6.34
N ARG A 54 -2.66 29.88 -5.29
CA ARG A 54 -2.30 29.03 -4.13
C ARG A 54 -2.08 27.59 -4.61
N PRO A 55 -1.03 26.90 -4.13
CA PRO A 55 -0.75 25.53 -4.54
C PRO A 55 -1.88 24.60 -4.08
N LEU A 56 -2.29 23.70 -4.97
CA LEU A 56 -3.27 22.64 -4.73
C LEU A 56 -2.60 21.28 -4.80
N TYR A 57 -3.17 20.31 -4.10
CA TYR A 57 -2.65 18.95 -3.98
C TYR A 57 -3.73 17.96 -4.39
N LEU A 58 -3.41 17.08 -5.34
CA LEU A 58 -4.34 16.09 -5.87
C LEU A 58 -4.05 14.72 -5.25
N GLY A 59 -5.02 14.20 -4.49
CA GLY A 59 -5.05 12.81 -4.02
C GLY A 59 -6.06 12.00 -4.82
N ILE A 60 -5.70 10.77 -5.23
CA ILE A 60 -6.60 9.85 -5.93
C ILE A 60 -6.57 8.50 -5.22
N ASP A 61 -7.74 8.00 -4.83
CA ASP A 61 -7.94 6.70 -4.17
C ASP A 61 -8.54 5.70 -5.16
N PHE A 62 -7.82 4.57 -5.36
CA PHE A 62 -8.25 3.45 -6.18
C PHE A 62 -8.70 2.28 -5.30
N GLY A 63 -9.97 2.29 -4.92
CA GLY A 63 -10.59 1.23 -4.15
C GLY A 63 -11.03 0.01 -4.97
N THR A 64 -11.84 -0.85 -4.35
CA THR A 64 -12.33 -2.11 -4.97
C THR A 64 -13.43 -1.91 -6.02
N SER A 65 -14.29 -0.92 -5.85
CA SER A 65 -15.48 -0.70 -6.68
C SER A 65 -15.39 0.53 -7.59
N GLY A 66 -14.37 1.35 -7.43
CA GLY A 66 -14.18 2.58 -8.17
C GLY A 66 -13.01 3.40 -7.67
N ALA A 67 -12.77 4.52 -8.34
CA ALA A 67 -11.76 5.49 -7.98
C ALA A 67 -12.39 6.85 -7.70
N ARG A 68 -11.72 7.66 -6.86
CA ARG A 68 -12.15 9.01 -6.52
C ARG A 68 -10.95 9.93 -6.36
N TYR A 69 -11.12 11.22 -6.62
CA TYR A 69 -10.12 12.21 -6.31
C TYR A 69 -10.65 13.28 -5.36
N ALA A 70 -9.72 13.88 -4.63
CA ALA A 70 -9.92 15.13 -3.92
C ALA A 70 -8.77 16.09 -4.24
N LEU A 71 -9.12 17.31 -4.57
CA LEU A 71 -8.20 18.41 -4.78
C LEU A 71 -8.28 19.35 -3.58
N ILE A 72 -7.20 19.44 -2.82
CA ILE A 72 -7.16 20.19 -1.56
C ILE A 72 -6.08 21.26 -1.56
N ASP A 73 -6.24 22.27 -0.71
CA ASP A 73 -5.18 23.22 -0.40
C ASP A 73 -4.36 22.80 0.83
N LYS A 74 -3.37 23.60 1.19
CA LYS A 74 -2.50 23.38 2.35
C LYS A 74 -3.26 23.29 3.68
N GLN A 75 -4.42 23.91 3.78
CA GLN A 75 -5.29 23.88 4.96
C GLN A 75 -6.18 22.64 4.98
N GLY A 76 -6.25 21.91 3.87
CA GLY A 76 -7.09 20.73 3.68
C GLY A 76 -8.53 21.10 3.25
N ALA A 77 -8.77 22.31 2.79
CA ALA A 77 -10.05 22.67 2.19
C ALA A 77 -10.17 22.03 0.81
N ILE A 78 -11.33 21.40 0.53
CA ILE A 78 -11.60 20.74 -0.74
C ILE A 78 -12.04 21.78 -1.76
N HIS A 79 -11.33 21.84 -2.89
CA HIS A 79 -11.62 22.72 -4.02
C HIS A 79 -12.38 22.01 -5.14
N SER A 80 -12.18 20.71 -5.28
CA SER A 80 -12.88 19.85 -6.23
C SER A 80 -12.77 18.39 -5.80
N GLU A 81 -13.79 17.60 -6.12
CA GLU A 81 -13.80 16.15 -5.92
C GLU A 81 -14.58 15.48 -7.06
N GLY A 82 -14.29 14.21 -7.29
CA GLY A 82 -14.97 13.41 -8.29
C GLY A 82 -14.75 11.92 -8.07
N LYS A 83 -15.60 11.12 -8.71
CA LYS A 83 -15.57 9.67 -8.60
C LYS A 83 -15.90 8.99 -9.93
N ARG A 84 -15.34 7.78 -10.12
CA ARG A 84 -15.66 6.86 -11.21
C ARG A 84 -15.86 5.47 -10.62
N THR A 85 -16.98 4.83 -10.97
CA THR A 85 -17.22 3.42 -10.64
C THR A 85 -16.63 2.55 -11.75
N TYR A 86 -16.08 1.40 -11.37
CA TYR A 86 -15.64 0.43 -12.37
C TYR A 86 -16.86 -0.28 -12.99
N PRO A 87 -16.70 -0.83 -14.21
CA PRO A 87 -17.72 -1.70 -14.79
C PRO A 87 -18.05 -2.86 -13.85
N ALA A 88 -19.26 -3.42 -13.97
CA ALA A 88 -19.66 -4.58 -13.18
C ALA A 88 -18.64 -5.71 -13.35
N VAL A 89 -18.20 -6.27 -12.21
CA VAL A 89 -17.21 -7.34 -12.17
C VAL A 89 -17.81 -8.61 -12.80
N GLY A 90 -17.15 -9.14 -13.83
CA GLY A 90 -17.48 -10.43 -14.46
C GLY A 90 -16.20 -11.22 -14.71
N GLN A 91 -16.35 -12.50 -15.11
CA GLN A 91 -15.20 -13.27 -15.58
C GLN A 91 -14.56 -12.56 -16.78
N GLY A 92 -13.23 -12.34 -16.73
CA GLY A 92 -12.50 -11.66 -17.80
C GLY A 92 -12.48 -10.13 -17.71
N THR A 93 -12.85 -9.53 -16.57
CA THR A 93 -12.73 -8.08 -16.37
C THR A 93 -11.30 -7.62 -16.60
N ASN A 94 -11.11 -6.69 -17.55
CA ASN A 94 -9.83 -6.02 -17.77
C ASN A 94 -9.60 -4.94 -16.69
N TRP A 95 -9.15 -5.37 -15.51
CA TRP A 95 -8.91 -4.46 -14.39
C TRP A 95 -7.91 -3.36 -14.70
N ALA A 96 -6.77 -3.71 -15.31
CA ALA A 96 -5.74 -2.72 -15.65
C ALA A 96 -6.29 -1.66 -16.62
N GLY A 97 -7.04 -2.08 -17.65
CA GLY A 97 -7.72 -1.18 -18.57
C GLY A 97 -8.72 -0.28 -17.87
N SER A 98 -9.56 -0.85 -16.98
CA SER A 98 -10.56 -0.09 -16.21
C SER A 98 -9.91 0.93 -15.28
N TRP A 99 -8.81 0.59 -14.61
CA TRP A 99 -8.08 1.53 -13.75
C TRP A 99 -7.44 2.66 -14.56
N ARG A 100 -6.79 2.31 -15.68
CA ARG A 100 -6.21 3.31 -16.58
C ARG A 100 -7.26 4.29 -17.09
N GLU A 101 -8.40 3.78 -17.55
CA GLU A 101 -9.51 4.59 -18.02
C GLU A 101 -10.04 5.51 -16.91
N ALA A 102 -10.30 4.95 -15.72
CA ALA A 102 -10.77 5.72 -14.57
C ALA A 102 -9.79 6.82 -14.18
N LEU A 103 -8.46 6.54 -14.16
CA LEU A 103 -7.44 7.54 -13.88
C LEU A 103 -7.55 8.73 -14.82
N PHE A 104 -7.51 8.48 -16.12
CA PHE A 104 -7.51 9.56 -17.12
C PHE A 104 -8.86 10.28 -17.22
N GLN A 105 -9.98 9.61 -16.95
CA GLN A 105 -11.28 10.25 -16.80
C GLN A 105 -11.33 11.17 -15.58
N LEU A 106 -10.82 10.73 -14.42
CA LEU A 106 -10.74 11.58 -13.22
C LEU A 106 -9.88 12.82 -13.46
N LEU A 107 -8.74 12.70 -14.16
CA LEU A 107 -7.91 13.86 -14.53
C LEU A 107 -8.67 14.82 -15.45
N SER A 108 -9.50 14.30 -16.37
CA SER A 108 -10.34 15.12 -17.24
C SER A 108 -11.46 15.85 -16.49
N ASP A 109 -11.96 15.28 -15.39
CA ASP A 109 -13.03 15.88 -14.58
C ASP A 109 -12.55 17.07 -13.74
N ILE A 110 -11.25 17.18 -13.49
CA ILE A 110 -10.71 18.30 -12.72
C ILE A 110 -10.98 19.60 -13.48
N PRO A 111 -11.64 20.61 -12.87
CA PRO A 111 -11.89 21.88 -13.52
C PRO A 111 -10.60 22.53 -14.04
N SER A 112 -10.62 23.01 -15.29
CA SER A 112 -9.43 23.60 -15.95
C SER A 112 -8.82 24.75 -15.16
N VAL A 113 -9.65 25.52 -14.45
CA VAL A 113 -9.22 26.66 -13.61
C VAL A 113 -8.26 26.24 -12.49
N HIS A 114 -8.28 24.99 -12.05
CA HIS A 114 -7.43 24.49 -10.96
C HIS A 114 -6.14 23.82 -11.45
N ARG A 115 -6.10 23.32 -12.67
CA ARG A 115 -5.05 22.42 -13.15
C ARG A 115 -3.64 23.01 -13.07
N GLN A 116 -3.51 24.29 -13.43
CA GLN A 116 -2.23 25.03 -13.34
C GLN A 116 -1.75 25.26 -11.91
N SER A 117 -2.66 25.17 -10.93
CA SER A 117 -2.34 25.35 -9.51
C SER A 117 -1.95 24.03 -8.83
N ILE A 118 -2.07 22.87 -9.51
CA ILE A 118 -1.77 21.56 -8.92
C ILE A 118 -0.25 21.41 -8.85
N SER A 119 0.27 21.37 -7.62
CA SER A 119 1.69 21.25 -7.32
C SER A 119 2.14 19.81 -7.19
N SER A 120 1.27 18.91 -6.72
CA SER A 120 1.62 17.49 -6.61
C SER A 120 0.40 16.58 -6.77
N ILE A 121 0.71 15.35 -7.23
CA ILE A 121 -0.25 14.25 -7.42
C ILE A 121 0.25 13.04 -6.65
N SER A 122 -0.63 12.39 -5.88
CA SER A 122 -0.37 11.10 -5.23
C SER A 122 -1.57 10.19 -5.41
N ILE A 123 -1.31 8.87 -5.48
CA ILE A 123 -2.36 7.85 -5.68
C ILE A 123 -2.20 6.77 -4.61
N ASP A 124 -3.29 6.41 -3.95
CA ASP A 124 -3.34 5.19 -3.15
C ASP A 124 -4.13 4.09 -3.86
N GLY A 125 -3.93 2.86 -3.41
CA GLY A 125 -4.58 1.69 -3.99
C GLY A 125 -4.74 0.56 -3.00
N THR A 126 -5.45 -0.49 -3.41
CA THR A 126 -5.71 -1.65 -2.55
C THR A 126 -4.42 -2.38 -2.20
N SER A 127 -4.22 -2.64 -0.91
CA SER A 127 -3.02 -3.28 -0.38
C SER A 127 -2.79 -4.67 -1.00
N ALA A 128 -1.56 -4.96 -1.43
CA ALA A 128 -1.17 -6.21 -2.06
C ALA A 128 -1.85 -6.54 -3.42
N THR A 129 -2.55 -5.60 -4.04
CA THR A 129 -2.93 -5.72 -5.45
C THR A 129 -1.72 -5.41 -6.32
N THR A 130 -1.36 -6.34 -7.24
CA THR A 130 -0.08 -6.31 -7.96
C THR A 130 -0.21 -6.72 -9.42
N LEU A 131 0.73 -6.25 -10.22
CA LEU A 131 0.90 -6.55 -11.64
C LEU A 131 2.36 -6.92 -11.90
N ILE A 132 2.59 -7.73 -12.95
CA ILE A 132 3.92 -7.96 -13.52
C ILE A 132 3.93 -7.30 -14.89
N ILE A 133 4.88 -6.40 -15.10
CA ILE A 133 4.99 -5.55 -16.28
C ILE A 133 6.32 -5.80 -16.97
N ASP A 134 6.34 -5.78 -18.29
CA ASP A 134 7.57 -5.69 -19.06
C ASP A 134 8.09 -4.24 -19.02
N ARG A 135 9.29 -4.03 -18.43
CA ARG A 135 9.90 -2.69 -18.32
C ARG A 135 10.39 -2.13 -19.65
N THR A 136 10.46 -2.91 -20.71
CA THR A 136 10.93 -2.45 -22.02
C THR A 136 9.86 -1.74 -22.82
N ASN A 137 8.60 -2.18 -22.67
CA ASN A 137 7.47 -1.66 -23.45
C ASN A 137 6.25 -1.26 -22.60
N GLY A 138 6.23 -1.61 -21.31
CA GLY A 138 5.12 -1.33 -20.39
C GLY A 138 3.94 -2.28 -20.51
N GLU A 139 4.08 -3.37 -21.23
CA GLU A 139 3.01 -4.35 -21.39
C GLU A 139 2.77 -5.16 -20.11
N LEU A 140 1.52 -5.53 -19.90
CA LEU A 140 1.12 -6.38 -18.79
C LEU A 140 1.47 -7.83 -19.10
N LEU A 141 2.44 -8.38 -18.38
CA LEU A 141 2.83 -9.79 -18.49
C LEU A 141 1.92 -10.71 -17.67
N ALA A 142 1.47 -10.24 -16.48
CA ALA A 142 0.57 -11.00 -15.64
C ALA A 142 -0.20 -10.14 -14.63
N GLY A 143 -1.33 -10.66 -14.16
CA GLY A 143 -2.24 -9.99 -13.25
C GLY A 143 -3.26 -9.12 -13.99
N PRO A 144 -3.89 -8.13 -13.34
CA PRO A 144 -3.70 -7.83 -11.90
C PRO A 144 -4.10 -8.98 -10.99
N PHE A 145 -3.24 -9.27 -9.99
CA PHE A 145 -3.57 -10.15 -8.87
C PHE A 145 -4.18 -9.30 -7.76
N LEU A 146 -5.47 -9.47 -7.51
CA LEU A 146 -6.22 -8.61 -6.60
C LEU A 146 -5.87 -8.90 -5.13
N TYR A 147 -6.15 -7.94 -4.25
CA TYR A 147 -5.83 -8.00 -2.81
C TYR A 147 -6.43 -9.23 -2.10
N ASN A 148 -7.60 -9.71 -2.53
CA ASN A 148 -8.33 -10.84 -1.97
C ASN A 148 -8.00 -12.19 -2.62
N GLU A 149 -7.16 -12.20 -3.66
CA GLU A 149 -6.69 -13.45 -4.27
C GLU A 149 -5.61 -14.09 -3.41
N SER A 150 -5.69 -15.41 -3.26
CA SER A 150 -4.75 -16.20 -2.48
C SER A 150 -4.02 -17.21 -3.35
N PHE A 151 -2.72 -17.36 -3.11
CA PHE A 151 -1.79 -18.24 -3.82
C PHE A 151 -1.18 -19.26 -2.85
N PRO A 152 -1.97 -20.24 -2.39
CA PRO A 152 -1.52 -21.20 -1.38
C PRO A 152 -0.41 -22.13 -1.88
N ASP A 153 -0.26 -22.31 -3.18
CA ASP A 153 0.82 -23.06 -3.84
C ASP A 153 2.22 -22.48 -3.56
N ALA A 154 2.33 -21.15 -3.48
CA ALA A 154 3.59 -20.47 -3.17
C ALA A 154 3.89 -20.34 -1.67
N LEU A 155 2.89 -20.48 -0.81
CA LEU A 155 3.01 -20.23 0.63
C LEU A 155 4.06 -21.10 1.35
N PRO A 156 4.20 -22.42 1.08
CA PRO A 156 5.27 -23.25 1.67
C PRO A 156 6.66 -22.72 1.36
N MET A 157 6.91 -22.30 0.11
CA MET A 157 8.21 -21.74 -0.31
C MET A 157 8.48 -20.42 0.38
N VAL A 158 7.50 -19.51 0.44
CA VAL A 158 7.63 -18.23 1.15
C VAL A 158 7.93 -18.45 2.64
N LYS A 159 7.25 -19.39 3.30
CA LYS A 159 7.50 -19.73 4.70
C LYS A 159 8.87 -20.36 4.96
N SER A 160 9.48 -21.00 3.96
CA SER A 160 10.82 -21.61 4.11
C SER A 160 11.94 -20.57 4.06
N ILE A 161 11.71 -19.41 3.46
CA ILE A 161 12.72 -18.35 3.29
C ILE A 161 12.54 -17.17 4.25
N ALA A 162 11.29 -16.82 4.56
CA ALA A 162 10.95 -15.68 5.41
C ALA A 162 10.98 -16.04 6.90
N PRO A 163 11.26 -15.07 7.80
CA PRO A 163 11.15 -15.29 9.24
C PRO A 163 9.74 -15.74 9.64
N ALA A 164 9.65 -16.58 10.68
CA ALA A 164 8.37 -17.04 11.21
C ALA A 164 7.49 -15.84 11.61
N ASN A 165 6.20 -15.89 11.27
CA ASN A 165 5.21 -14.83 11.51
C ASN A 165 5.45 -13.51 10.76
N HIS A 166 6.35 -13.49 9.77
CA HIS A 166 6.50 -12.31 8.90
C HIS A 166 5.21 -12.05 8.09
N THR A 167 4.90 -10.78 7.79
CA THR A 167 3.69 -10.37 7.06
C THR A 167 3.53 -11.02 5.70
N VAL A 168 4.65 -11.40 5.06
CA VAL A 168 4.64 -12.10 3.75
C VAL A 168 4.20 -13.56 3.85
N CYS A 169 4.15 -14.15 5.05
CA CYS A 169 3.73 -15.54 5.28
C CYS A 169 2.20 -15.70 5.23
N SER A 170 1.57 -15.06 4.25
CA SER A 170 0.15 -15.14 3.92
C SER A 170 -0.02 -15.45 2.44
N GLY A 171 -0.95 -16.34 2.10
CA GLY A 171 -1.24 -16.68 0.69
C GLY A 171 -1.68 -15.49 -0.17
N SER A 172 -2.21 -14.43 0.43
CA SER A 172 -2.60 -13.20 -0.25
C SER A 172 -1.50 -12.13 -0.30
N SER A 173 -0.31 -12.39 0.26
CA SER A 173 0.80 -11.45 0.21
C SER A 173 1.31 -11.22 -1.22
N THR A 174 1.86 -10.04 -1.46
CA THR A 174 2.52 -9.73 -2.73
C THR A 174 3.63 -10.73 -3.04
N LEU A 175 4.40 -11.17 -2.03
CA LEU A 175 5.47 -12.15 -2.23
C LEU A 175 4.94 -13.51 -2.69
N CYS A 176 3.82 -14.00 -2.12
CA CYS A 176 3.22 -15.27 -2.60
C CYS A 176 2.73 -15.15 -4.06
N LYS A 177 2.19 -14.01 -4.46
CA LYS A 177 1.77 -13.75 -5.84
C LYS A 177 2.95 -13.77 -6.80
N LEU A 178 4.04 -13.08 -6.44
CA LEU A 178 5.28 -13.07 -7.21
C LEU A 178 5.87 -14.47 -7.34
N VAL A 179 6.00 -15.23 -6.25
CA VAL A 179 6.57 -16.58 -6.24
C VAL A 179 5.72 -17.55 -7.04
N SER A 180 4.38 -17.48 -6.91
CA SER A 180 3.48 -18.34 -7.70
C SER A 180 3.61 -18.07 -9.20
N TRP A 181 3.69 -16.80 -9.60
CA TRP A 181 3.91 -16.43 -10.99
C TRP A 181 5.28 -16.87 -11.48
N TRP A 182 6.35 -16.60 -10.70
CA TRP A 182 7.72 -16.99 -11.01
C TRP A 182 7.84 -18.48 -11.29
N ASN A 183 7.34 -19.31 -10.39
CA ASN A 183 7.43 -20.77 -10.51
C ASN A 183 6.74 -21.33 -11.77
N LYS A 184 5.74 -20.63 -12.29
CA LYS A 184 5.00 -21.06 -13.48
C LYS A 184 5.64 -20.62 -14.79
N HIS A 185 6.38 -19.52 -14.79
CA HIS A 185 6.85 -18.87 -16.01
C HIS A 185 8.36 -18.95 -16.23
N TYR A 186 9.15 -19.10 -15.16
CA TYR A 186 10.62 -19.07 -15.24
C TYR A 186 11.31 -20.43 -15.29
N SER A 187 10.60 -21.52 -15.57
CA SER A 187 11.23 -22.85 -15.75
C SER A 187 12.20 -22.92 -16.95
N ASN A 188 12.19 -21.95 -17.86
CA ASN A 188 12.83 -22.03 -19.18
C ASN A 188 13.70 -20.82 -19.61
N GLY A 189 14.03 -19.88 -18.73
CA GLY A 189 14.95 -18.80 -19.13
C GLY A 189 14.70 -17.46 -18.43
N ASN A 190 15.77 -16.68 -18.26
CA ASN A 190 15.73 -15.37 -17.62
C ASN A 190 15.12 -14.33 -18.58
N ASP A 191 13.93 -13.88 -18.29
CA ASP A 191 13.44 -12.62 -18.82
C ASP A 191 13.69 -11.53 -17.79
N ASP A 192 14.82 -10.81 -17.91
CA ASP A 192 15.21 -9.73 -17.01
C ASP A 192 14.34 -8.48 -17.20
N SER A 193 13.38 -8.49 -18.13
CA SER A 193 12.49 -7.36 -18.39
C SER A 193 11.33 -7.25 -17.42
N ALA A 194 10.94 -8.35 -16.77
CA ALA A 194 9.80 -8.38 -15.86
C ALA A 194 10.06 -7.59 -14.57
N ILE A 195 9.08 -6.77 -14.16
CA ILE A 195 9.11 -6.01 -12.92
C ILE A 195 7.78 -6.10 -12.19
N LEU A 196 7.84 -6.22 -10.86
CA LEU A 196 6.68 -6.19 -9.99
C LEU A 196 6.27 -4.74 -9.71
N MET A 197 4.98 -4.44 -9.86
CA MET A 197 4.40 -3.16 -9.46
C MET A 197 3.14 -3.40 -8.63
N HIS A 198 2.94 -2.61 -7.57
CA HIS A 198 1.63 -2.55 -6.90
C HIS A 198 0.66 -1.69 -7.71
N GLN A 199 -0.62 -1.77 -7.42
CA GLN A 199 -1.65 -1.01 -8.14
C GLN A 199 -1.35 0.49 -8.16
N SER A 200 -1.06 1.08 -7.00
CA SER A 200 -0.71 2.51 -6.90
C SER A 200 0.59 2.84 -7.66
N ASP A 201 1.62 1.99 -7.58
CA ASP A 201 2.88 2.20 -8.27
C ASP A 201 2.69 2.22 -9.80
N TRP A 202 1.88 1.28 -10.32
CA TRP A 202 1.57 1.21 -11.74
C TRP A 202 0.79 2.43 -12.23
N LEU A 203 -0.21 2.88 -11.45
CA LEU A 203 -1.00 4.07 -11.77
C LEU A 203 -0.14 5.34 -11.74
N LEU A 204 0.75 5.47 -10.75
CA LEU A 204 1.72 6.57 -10.67
C LEU A 204 2.70 6.52 -11.83
N TRP A 205 3.18 5.32 -12.21
CA TRP A 205 4.04 5.14 -13.37
C TRP A 205 3.40 5.64 -14.66
N LEU A 206 2.10 5.45 -14.86
CA LEU A 206 1.39 6.03 -16.00
C LEU A 206 1.55 7.56 -16.08
N LEU A 207 1.76 8.21 -14.92
CA LEU A 207 1.92 9.68 -14.83
C LEU A 207 3.38 10.15 -14.94
N HIS A 208 4.35 9.43 -14.33
CA HIS A 208 5.76 9.90 -14.29
C HIS A 208 6.72 9.06 -15.14
N GLY A 209 6.36 7.85 -15.57
CA GLY A 209 7.11 7.03 -16.50
C GLY A 209 8.35 6.31 -15.95
N THR A 210 8.69 6.45 -14.66
CA THR A 210 9.86 5.80 -14.06
C THR A 210 9.50 4.45 -13.46
N TYR A 211 10.16 3.39 -13.87
CA TYR A 211 9.95 2.05 -13.30
C TYR A 211 10.64 1.86 -11.95
N GLY A 212 10.15 0.90 -11.18
CA GLY A 212 10.81 0.42 -9.97
C GLY A 212 10.72 1.35 -8.77
N VAL A 213 9.79 2.29 -8.76
CA VAL A 213 9.51 3.17 -7.61
C VAL A 213 8.27 2.67 -6.88
N SER A 214 8.36 2.58 -5.56
CA SER A 214 7.25 2.18 -4.67
C SER A 214 7.36 2.88 -3.31
N ASP A 215 6.40 2.61 -2.44
CA ASP A 215 6.38 3.13 -1.07
C ASP A 215 6.50 2.03 0.00
N TYR A 216 6.80 2.45 1.25
CA TYR A 216 7.01 1.54 2.38
C TYR A 216 5.83 0.61 2.66
N ASN A 217 4.58 1.10 2.52
CA ASN A 217 3.39 0.37 2.92
C ASN A 217 3.03 -0.72 1.91
N ASN A 218 3.21 -0.43 0.62
CA ASN A 218 3.04 -1.40 -0.44
C ASN A 218 4.14 -2.47 -0.40
N THR A 219 5.42 -2.05 -0.30
CA THR A 219 6.56 -2.99 -0.33
C THR A 219 6.69 -3.83 0.92
N LEU A 220 6.08 -3.45 2.05
CA LEU A 220 5.95 -4.31 3.24
C LEU A 220 5.30 -5.66 2.90
N LYS A 221 4.38 -5.71 1.93
CA LYS A 221 3.67 -6.91 1.50
C LYS A 221 4.52 -7.84 0.62
N VAL A 222 5.67 -7.35 0.15
CA VAL A 222 6.67 -8.16 -0.56
C VAL A 222 7.90 -8.46 0.30
N GLY A 223 8.02 -7.82 1.46
CA GLY A 223 9.07 -8.11 2.44
C GLY A 223 10.14 -7.04 2.63
N TYR A 224 9.89 -5.81 2.17
CA TYR A 224 10.75 -4.67 2.49
C TYR A 224 10.67 -4.35 3.99
N ASP A 225 11.80 -4.02 4.57
CA ASP A 225 11.90 -3.62 5.97
C ASP A 225 12.12 -2.10 6.05
N PRO A 226 11.11 -1.33 6.47
CA PRO A 226 11.22 0.12 6.55
C PRO A 226 12.10 0.62 7.71
N GLU A 227 12.43 -0.24 8.70
CA GLU A 227 13.31 0.16 9.81
C GLU A 227 14.77 0.25 9.37
N ILE A 228 15.19 -0.67 8.49
CA ILE A 228 16.54 -0.67 7.91
C ILE A 228 16.58 -0.10 6.49
N GLU A 229 15.44 0.36 5.99
CA GLU A 229 15.25 0.95 4.66
C GLU A 229 15.81 0.09 3.52
N SER A 230 15.62 -1.24 3.61
CA SER A 230 16.14 -2.19 2.63
C SER A 230 15.35 -3.50 2.59
N TYR A 231 15.55 -4.27 1.53
CA TYR A 231 15.11 -5.65 1.48
C TYR A 231 16.08 -6.54 2.26
N PRO A 232 15.57 -7.45 3.10
CA PRO A 232 16.42 -8.35 3.88
C PRO A 232 17.14 -9.36 2.99
N SER A 233 18.28 -9.88 3.47
CA SER A 233 19.14 -10.79 2.71
C SER A 233 18.44 -12.09 2.27
N TRP A 234 17.50 -12.61 3.09
CA TRP A 234 16.73 -13.81 2.74
C TRP A 234 15.89 -13.62 1.47
N LEU A 235 15.45 -12.39 1.19
CA LEU A 235 14.69 -12.05 -0.01
C LEU A 235 15.62 -11.70 -1.18
N MET A 236 16.70 -10.96 -0.93
CA MET A 236 17.65 -10.55 -1.96
C MET A 236 18.46 -11.72 -2.54
N SER A 237 18.57 -12.85 -1.82
CA SER A 237 19.18 -14.09 -2.33
C SER A 237 18.27 -14.88 -3.29
N GLN A 238 17.02 -14.46 -3.47
CA GLN A 238 16.08 -15.17 -4.34
C GLN A 238 16.27 -14.78 -5.81
N PRO A 239 16.04 -15.71 -6.76
CA PRO A 239 16.26 -15.45 -8.18
C PRO A 239 15.36 -14.35 -8.75
N TYR A 240 14.20 -14.09 -8.16
CA TYR A 240 13.25 -13.05 -8.55
C TYR A 240 13.50 -11.70 -7.87
N SER A 241 14.58 -11.53 -7.13
CA SER A 241 14.89 -10.28 -6.43
C SER A 241 15.06 -9.07 -7.36
N HIS A 242 15.50 -9.30 -8.60
CA HIS A 242 15.64 -8.28 -9.63
C HIS A 242 14.30 -7.66 -10.07
N MET A 243 13.18 -8.34 -9.81
CA MET A 243 11.83 -7.85 -10.14
C MET A 243 11.28 -6.87 -9.09
N LEU A 244 11.90 -6.79 -7.90
CA LEU A 244 11.41 -5.95 -6.82
C LEU A 244 11.61 -4.46 -7.12
N PRO A 245 10.75 -3.56 -6.60
CA PRO A 245 10.98 -2.13 -6.68
C PRO A 245 12.36 -1.75 -6.15
N SER A 246 13.15 -1.08 -6.98
CA SER A 246 14.54 -0.71 -6.66
C SER A 246 14.66 0.60 -5.85
N SER A 247 13.62 1.44 -5.87
CA SER A 247 13.55 2.71 -5.14
C SER A 247 12.30 2.73 -4.26
N VAL A 248 12.48 2.42 -2.99
CA VAL A 248 11.39 2.44 -2.00
C VAL A 248 11.51 3.72 -1.17
N ARG A 249 10.43 4.47 -1.04
CA ARG A 249 10.41 5.77 -0.37
C ARG A 249 9.27 5.88 0.62
N ALA A 250 9.32 6.87 1.50
CA ALA A 250 8.17 7.20 2.34
C ALA A 250 7.00 7.68 1.48
N PRO A 251 5.73 7.43 1.88
CA PRO A 251 4.56 8.01 1.22
C PRO A 251 4.65 9.54 1.08
N GLY A 252 4.23 10.06 -0.06
CA GLY A 252 4.22 11.50 -0.35
C GLY A 252 5.56 12.10 -0.75
N VAL A 253 6.64 11.32 -0.85
CA VAL A 253 7.93 11.81 -1.32
C VAL A 253 7.91 12.01 -2.85
N PRO A 254 8.41 13.14 -3.38
CA PRO A 254 8.47 13.37 -4.82
C PRO A 254 9.23 12.29 -5.57
N ILE A 255 8.66 11.79 -6.65
CA ILE A 255 9.29 10.84 -7.59
C ILE A 255 9.96 11.65 -8.72
N GLY A 256 9.20 12.52 -9.36
CA GLY A 256 9.64 13.30 -10.49
C GLY A 256 8.50 14.12 -11.12
N PRO A 257 8.77 14.83 -12.21
CA PRO A 257 7.74 15.58 -12.93
C PRO A 257 6.73 14.63 -13.56
N ILE A 258 5.54 15.15 -13.79
CA ILE A 258 4.54 14.46 -14.62
C ILE A 258 5.05 14.41 -16.07
N LYS A 259 4.78 13.30 -16.79
CA LYS A 259 5.17 13.12 -18.18
C LYS A 259 4.63 14.26 -19.07
N GLU A 260 5.42 14.65 -20.05
CA GLU A 260 5.09 15.76 -20.94
C GLU A 260 3.77 15.57 -21.70
N ASP A 261 3.51 14.36 -22.18
CA ASP A 261 2.27 14.02 -22.87
C ASP A 261 1.04 14.18 -21.96
N VAL A 262 1.11 13.67 -20.73
CA VAL A 262 0.04 13.81 -19.73
C VAL A 262 -0.09 15.29 -19.30
N ARG A 263 1.03 15.95 -19.03
CA ARG A 263 1.05 17.35 -18.63
C ARG A 263 0.35 18.25 -19.67
N SER A 264 0.73 18.09 -20.91
CA SER A 264 0.19 18.90 -22.02
C SER A 264 -1.27 18.57 -22.29
N GLN A 265 -1.65 17.30 -22.27
CA GLN A 265 -3.02 16.85 -22.52
C GLN A 265 -4.01 17.41 -21.48
N TYR A 266 -3.62 17.42 -20.21
CA TYR A 266 -4.50 17.82 -19.11
C TYR A 266 -4.27 19.25 -18.63
N GLY A 267 -3.25 19.94 -19.11
CA GLY A 267 -2.95 21.32 -18.77
C GLY A 267 -2.41 21.51 -17.36
N PHE A 268 -1.56 20.60 -16.87
CA PHE A 268 -0.86 20.74 -15.60
C PHE A 268 0.32 21.70 -15.72
N SER A 269 0.75 22.27 -14.57
CA SER A 269 1.94 23.11 -14.48
C SER A 269 3.21 22.32 -14.78
N ASN A 270 4.23 22.97 -15.28
CA ASN A 270 5.60 22.42 -15.42
C ASN A 270 6.21 22.01 -14.07
N ASP A 271 5.76 22.66 -12.98
CA ASP A 271 6.25 22.41 -11.63
C ASP A 271 5.45 21.30 -10.91
N CYS A 272 4.43 20.71 -11.56
CA CYS A 272 3.65 19.61 -11.00
C CYS A 272 4.50 18.36 -10.88
N VAL A 273 4.61 17.83 -9.64
CA VAL A 273 5.37 16.61 -9.34
C VAL A 273 4.44 15.44 -8.98
N VAL A 274 4.84 14.25 -9.40
CA VAL A 274 4.22 13.01 -8.95
C VAL A 274 4.96 12.53 -7.71
N CYS A 275 4.20 12.22 -6.65
CA CYS A 275 4.71 11.73 -5.37
C CYS A 275 4.39 10.25 -5.18
N THR A 276 5.18 9.55 -4.37
CA THR A 276 4.87 8.17 -3.95
C THR A 276 3.50 8.11 -3.31
N GLY A 277 2.85 6.98 -3.55
CA GLY A 277 1.54 6.67 -3.00
C GLY A 277 1.59 5.99 -1.63
N THR A 278 0.53 5.24 -1.37
CA THR A 278 0.40 4.37 -0.21
C THR A 278 -0.70 3.33 -0.44
N THR A 279 -1.07 2.57 0.59
CA THR A 279 -2.24 1.70 0.55
C THR A 279 -3.50 2.45 1.01
N ASP A 280 -4.68 2.04 0.51
CA ASP A 280 -5.99 2.59 0.86
C ASP A 280 -6.23 2.70 2.37
N SER A 281 -5.85 1.67 3.12
CA SER A 281 -6.01 1.64 4.59
C SER A 281 -5.13 2.68 5.29
N ILE A 282 -3.90 2.89 4.81
CA ILE A 282 -3.00 3.92 5.34
C ILE A 282 -3.44 5.31 4.92
N ALA A 283 -3.93 5.49 3.67
CA ALA A 283 -4.50 6.75 3.23
C ALA A 283 -5.70 7.15 4.10
N ALA A 284 -6.60 6.21 4.41
CA ALA A 284 -7.71 6.44 5.33
C ALA A 284 -7.25 6.83 6.74
N PHE A 285 -6.21 6.19 7.27
CA PHE A 285 -5.60 6.53 8.55
C PHE A 285 -5.04 7.96 8.55
N LEU A 286 -4.30 8.34 7.50
CA LEU A 286 -3.74 9.68 7.36
C LEU A 286 -4.85 10.75 7.22
N ALA A 287 -5.91 10.45 6.48
CA ALA A 287 -7.06 11.34 6.31
C ALA A 287 -7.77 11.63 7.63
N ALA A 288 -7.80 10.69 8.56
CA ALA A 288 -8.36 10.87 9.90
C ALA A 288 -7.51 11.77 10.82
N ARG A 289 -6.32 12.20 10.37
CA ARG A 289 -5.39 13.07 11.12
C ARG A 289 -5.09 12.58 12.55
N THR A 290 -5.04 11.27 12.73
CA THR A 290 -4.76 10.65 14.02
C THR A 290 -3.24 10.66 14.26
N THR A 291 -2.76 11.50 15.17
CA THR A 291 -1.33 11.72 15.41
C THR A 291 -0.84 11.18 16.77
N ASP A 292 -1.77 10.89 17.68
CA ASP A 292 -1.43 10.49 19.03
C ASP A 292 -1.45 8.98 19.22
N PRO A 293 -0.49 8.39 19.94
CA PRO A 293 -0.54 6.99 20.34
C PRO A 293 -1.83 6.66 21.13
N GLY A 294 -2.42 5.50 20.86
CA GLY A 294 -3.66 5.05 21.50
C GLY A 294 -4.94 5.46 20.78
N LYS A 295 -4.87 6.28 19.73
CA LYS A 295 -6.00 6.53 18.84
C LYS A 295 -6.02 5.50 17.72
N ALA A 296 -7.20 4.97 17.41
CA ALA A 296 -7.42 4.03 16.32
C ALA A 296 -8.41 4.60 15.31
N VAL A 297 -8.19 4.30 14.03
CA VAL A 297 -9.12 4.59 12.94
C VAL A 297 -9.74 3.28 12.49
N SER A 298 -11.07 3.21 12.49
CA SER A 298 -11.81 2.11 11.89
C SER A 298 -12.36 2.58 10.54
N SER A 299 -11.92 1.96 9.47
CA SER A 299 -12.50 2.14 8.14
C SER A 299 -13.46 0.99 7.87
N THR A 300 -14.74 1.30 7.65
CA THR A 300 -15.76 0.31 7.28
C THR A 300 -16.09 0.48 5.81
N SER A 301 -15.89 -0.57 5.02
CA SER A 301 -16.53 -0.64 3.70
C SER A 301 -18.02 -0.93 3.89
N ILE A 302 -18.85 -0.31 3.08
CA ILE A 302 -20.33 -0.39 3.15
C ILE A 302 -20.84 -1.83 2.96
N ASP A 303 -20.02 -2.74 2.46
CA ASP A 303 -20.39 -4.11 2.08
C ASP A 303 -20.13 -5.19 3.15
N GLN A 304 -19.77 -4.80 4.39
CA GLN A 304 -19.54 -5.80 5.45
C GLN A 304 -20.41 -5.54 6.69
N PRO A 305 -21.48 -6.34 6.91
CA PRO A 305 -22.39 -6.17 8.06
C PRO A 305 -21.81 -6.59 9.42
N TYR A 306 -20.54 -7.02 9.49
CA TYR A 306 -19.95 -7.61 10.72
C TYR A 306 -19.25 -6.63 11.67
N VAL A 307 -19.09 -5.35 11.34
CA VAL A 307 -18.28 -4.40 12.14
C VAL A 307 -19.04 -3.73 13.27
N SER A 308 -20.39 -3.79 13.29
CA SER A 308 -21.20 -3.17 14.35
C SER A 308 -21.00 -3.78 15.75
N ASN A 309 -20.48 -5.01 15.84
CA ASN A 309 -20.27 -5.70 17.11
C ASN A 309 -18.88 -5.46 17.74
N CYS A 310 -17.88 -5.01 16.98
CA CYS A 310 -16.55 -4.69 17.52
C CYS A 310 -16.50 -3.31 18.21
N LEU A 311 -17.25 -2.32 17.71
CA LEU A 311 -17.27 -0.97 18.28
C LEU A 311 -17.96 -0.91 19.65
N LYS A 312 -18.91 -1.80 19.94
CA LYS A 312 -19.55 -1.90 21.26
C LYS A 312 -18.62 -2.45 22.35
N LYS A 313 -17.58 -3.21 22.01
CA LYS A 313 -16.61 -3.75 22.98
C LYS A 313 -15.47 -2.77 23.33
N LEU A 314 -15.19 -1.79 22.50
CA LEU A 314 -14.13 -0.79 22.75
C LEU A 314 -14.63 0.42 23.56
N SER A 315 -15.93 0.62 23.71
CA SER A 315 -16.51 1.68 24.53
C SER A 315 -16.68 1.31 26.02
N THR A 316 -16.29 0.08 26.42
CA THR A 316 -16.40 -0.46 27.77
C THR A 316 -15.03 -0.81 28.39
N LEU A 317 -13.94 -0.42 27.77
CA LEU A 317 -12.58 -0.41 28.33
C LEU A 317 -12.09 1.03 28.50
#